data_cc578f6ec2bc01b0a79ac362d26ea469
#
_entry.id   cc578f6ec2bc01b0a79ac362d26ea469
#
_cell.length_a   1.000
_cell.length_b   1.000
_cell.length_c   1.000
_cell.angle_alpha   90.00
_cell.angle_beta   90.00
_cell.angle_gamma   90.00
#
_symmetry.space_group_name_H-M   'P 1'
#
loop_
_entity.id
_entity.type
_entity.pdbx_description
1 polymer ?
#
loop_
_entity_poly.entity_id
_entity_poly.type
_entity_poly.pdbx_seq_one_letter_code
_entity_poly.pdbx_strand_id
1 'polypeptide(L)'
;MEVDKRNNILAKPSGITLGQHRSDVVSEVSDICQIFISTCEKYKKLTGKDLAMRLSVSAKWHDNGKACKKWQEACRKDFHNYQLWKQKHPDNFFKEYSSEKRNEAGCHLRNVGLRHEFYSLDKAVTTNMPIPILAAIAAHHGKLGLGFEDKWMSNPSFKQFWNVFRKTSNDISEKENLTLVCDKLLEFDTIRGLLQFADHRASAKE
;
A
#
# COMPACT_ATOMS: atom_id res chain seq x y z
N MET A 1 -25.67 21.33 6.29
CA MET A 1 -24.80 20.62 5.31
C MET A 1 -23.65 20.01 6.09
N GLU A 2 -23.73 18.72 6.45
CA GLU A 2 -22.59 17.99 6.98
C GLU A 2 -21.58 17.81 5.83
N VAL A 3 -20.50 18.59 5.88
CA VAL A 3 -19.36 18.41 5.01
C VAL A 3 -18.82 17.01 5.29
N ASP A 4 -18.87 16.13 4.28
CA ASP A 4 -18.44 14.74 4.37
C ASP A 4 -16.99 14.71 4.90
N LYS A 5 -16.81 14.35 6.17
CA LYS A 5 -15.52 14.26 6.84
C LYS A 5 -14.51 13.35 6.13
N ARG A 6 -14.98 12.51 5.16
CA ARG A 6 -14.15 11.62 4.36
C ARG A 6 -13.33 12.35 3.28
N ASN A 7 -13.81 13.51 2.79
CA ASN A 7 -13.10 14.28 1.76
C ASN A 7 -11.87 15.05 2.27
N ASN A 8 -11.61 15.06 3.58
CA ASN A 8 -10.49 15.77 4.19
C ASN A 8 -9.33 14.87 4.64
N ILE A 9 -9.36 13.57 4.30
CA ILE A 9 -8.27 12.65 4.62
C ILE A 9 -7.23 12.72 3.50
N LEU A 10 -6.03 13.19 3.82
CA LEU A 10 -4.93 13.31 2.86
C LEU A 10 -4.28 11.94 2.58
N ALA A 11 -3.87 11.72 1.34
CA ALA A 11 -2.96 10.64 0.95
C ALA A 11 -1.52 11.13 0.82
N LYS A 12 -1.33 12.43 0.50
CA LYS A 12 -0.01 13.02 0.23
C LYS A 12 0.06 14.46 0.73
N PRO A 13 1.28 14.95 1.06
CA PRO A 13 1.50 16.37 1.38
C PRO A 13 1.20 17.34 0.23
N SER A 14 1.08 16.87 -1.00
CA SER A 14 0.65 17.67 -2.16
C SER A 14 -0.81 18.12 -2.08
N GLY A 15 -1.61 17.51 -1.20
CA GLY A 15 -3.03 17.80 -1.03
C GLY A 15 -3.96 16.77 -1.65
N ILE A 16 -3.40 15.74 -2.29
CA ILE A 16 -4.19 14.61 -2.81
C ILE A 16 -4.90 13.91 -1.67
N THR A 17 -6.22 13.74 -1.81
CA THR A 17 -7.02 13.04 -0.79
C THR A 17 -6.85 11.52 -0.91
N LEU A 18 -7.10 10.81 0.20
CA LEU A 18 -7.06 9.35 0.22
C LEU A 18 -8.12 8.73 -0.70
N GLY A 19 -9.29 9.39 -0.82
CA GLY A 19 -10.34 8.99 -1.74
C GLY A 19 -9.90 9.07 -3.19
N GLN A 20 -9.31 10.20 -3.59
CA GLN A 20 -8.78 10.42 -4.94
C GLN A 20 -7.68 9.40 -5.26
N HIS A 21 -6.63 9.33 -4.45
CA HIS A 21 -5.52 8.40 -4.66
C HIS A 21 -6.00 6.94 -4.83
N ARG A 22 -6.91 6.46 -3.97
CA ARG A 22 -7.47 5.11 -4.12
C ARG A 22 -8.25 4.91 -5.41
N SER A 23 -9.01 5.92 -5.85
CA SER A 23 -9.73 5.88 -7.12
C SER A 23 -8.75 5.75 -8.29
N ASP A 24 -7.66 6.54 -8.25
CA ASP A 24 -6.64 6.55 -9.28
C ASP A 24 -5.88 5.22 -9.34
N VAL A 25 -5.52 4.64 -8.19
CA VAL A 25 -4.89 3.31 -8.15
C VAL A 25 -5.83 2.21 -8.66
N VAL A 26 -7.12 2.26 -8.35
CA VAL A 26 -8.11 1.31 -8.88
C VAL A 26 -8.28 1.45 -10.39
N SER A 27 -8.25 2.69 -10.92
CA SER A 27 -8.25 2.94 -12.37
C SER A 27 -7.01 2.35 -13.03
N GLU A 28 -5.83 2.58 -12.46
CA GLU A 28 -4.57 2.00 -12.97
C GLU A 28 -4.60 0.46 -12.95
N VAL A 29 -5.18 -0.14 -11.92
CA VAL A 29 -5.38 -1.61 -11.88
C VAL A 29 -6.23 -2.08 -13.05
N SER A 30 -7.31 -1.36 -13.39
CA SER A 30 -8.15 -1.69 -14.54
C SER A 30 -7.36 -1.65 -15.84
N ASP A 31 -6.61 -0.57 -16.07
CA ASP A 31 -5.77 -0.39 -17.26
C ASP A 31 -4.69 -1.47 -17.36
N ILE A 32 -4.03 -1.78 -16.25
CA ILE A 32 -3.01 -2.84 -16.15
C ILE A 32 -3.61 -4.20 -16.51
N CYS A 33 -4.80 -4.53 -16.00
CA CYS A 33 -5.48 -5.80 -16.29
C CYS A 33 -5.89 -5.90 -17.77
N GLN A 34 -6.23 -4.80 -18.41
CA GLN A 34 -6.49 -4.77 -19.86
C GLN A 34 -5.21 -4.99 -20.67
N ILE A 35 -4.12 -4.32 -20.31
CA ILE A 35 -2.82 -4.49 -20.99
C ILE A 35 -2.29 -5.92 -20.81
N PHE A 36 -2.42 -6.49 -19.61
CA PHE A 36 -1.93 -7.81 -19.26
C PHE A 36 -3.03 -8.89 -19.22
N ILE A 37 -3.99 -8.82 -20.17
CA ILE A 37 -5.14 -9.74 -20.20
C ILE A 37 -4.70 -11.22 -20.23
N SER A 38 -3.67 -11.56 -21.00
CA SER A 38 -3.14 -12.93 -21.06
C SER A 38 -2.55 -13.39 -19.72
N THR A 39 -1.97 -12.46 -18.95
CA THR A 39 -1.49 -12.75 -17.59
C THR A 39 -2.67 -13.02 -16.65
N CYS A 40 -3.75 -12.24 -16.75
CA CYS A 40 -4.96 -12.46 -15.97
C CYS A 40 -5.60 -13.82 -16.28
N GLU A 41 -5.67 -14.20 -17.55
CA GLU A 41 -6.18 -15.49 -17.98
C GLU A 41 -5.31 -16.64 -17.49
N LYS A 42 -3.98 -16.53 -17.63
CA LYS A 42 -3.03 -17.52 -17.14
C LYS A 42 -3.10 -17.67 -15.62
N TYR A 43 -3.18 -16.57 -14.90
CA TYR A 43 -3.37 -16.58 -13.44
C TYR A 43 -4.66 -17.32 -13.06
N LYS A 44 -5.78 -17.00 -13.72
CA LYS A 44 -7.07 -17.69 -13.51
C LYS A 44 -6.98 -19.18 -13.78
N LYS A 45 -6.28 -19.56 -14.87
CA LYS A 45 -6.06 -20.99 -15.22
C LYS A 45 -5.25 -21.72 -14.17
N LEU A 46 -4.20 -21.07 -13.60
CA LEU A 46 -3.31 -21.69 -12.62
C LEU A 46 -3.92 -21.74 -11.21
N THR A 47 -4.64 -20.69 -10.80
CA THR A 47 -5.09 -20.52 -9.41
C THR A 47 -6.61 -20.73 -9.23
N GLY A 48 -7.38 -20.77 -10.31
CA GLY A 48 -8.84 -20.77 -10.28
C GLY A 48 -9.46 -19.43 -9.86
N LYS A 49 -8.67 -18.35 -9.76
CA LYS A 49 -9.08 -17.08 -9.13
C LYS A 49 -8.98 -15.92 -10.10
N ASP A 50 -9.80 -14.88 -9.88
CA ASP A 50 -9.81 -13.66 -10.67
C ASP A 50 -8.76 -12.66 -10.16
N LEU A 51 -7.73 -12.38 -10.98
CA LEU A 51 -6.64 -11.47 -10.63
C LEU A 51 -7.13 -10.01 -10.56
N ALA A 52 -7.99 -9.58 -11.49
CA ALA A 52 -8.49 -8.21 -11.53
C ALA A 52 -9.30 -7.87 -10.28
N MET A 53 -10.16 -8.79 -9.84
CA MET A 53 -10.91 -8.65 -8.58
C MET A 53 -9.96 -8.56 -7.39
N ARG A 54 -8.94 -9.40 -7.31
CA ARG A 54 -7.97 -9.41 -6.20
C ARG A 54 -7.15 -8.14 -6.13
N LEU A 55 -6.68 -7.64 -7.27
CA LEU A 55 -5.98 -6.38 -7.40
C LEU A 55 -6.85 -5.20 -7.02
N SER A 56 -8.10 -5.16 -7.49
CA SER A 56 -9.06 -4.10 -7.14
C SER A 56 -9.32 -4.06 -5.63
N VAL A 57 -9.47 -5.21 -4.98
CA VAL A 57 -9.60 -5.29 -3.52
C VAL A 57 -8.34 -4.78 -2.84
N SER A 58 -7.15 -5.22 -3.27
CA SER A 58 -5.88 -4.77 -2.70
C SER A 58 -5.70 -3.26 -2.86
N ALA A 59 -6.01 -2.69 -4.04
CA ALA A 59 -5.94 -1.26 -4.32
C ALA A 59 -6.87 -0.43 -3.43
N LYS A 60 -8.07 -0.92 -3.14
CA LYS A 60 -9.00 -0.23 -2.23
C LYS A 60 -8.52 -0.20 -0.78
N TRP A 61 -7.65 -1.12 -0.37
CA TRP A 61 -7.26 -1.29 1.02
C TRP A 61 -5.82 -0.92 1.34
N HIS A 62 -4.89 -0.87 0.36
CA HIS A 62 -3.46 -0.75 0.59
C HIS A 62 -3.09 0.45 1.47
N ASP A 63 -3.77 1.56 1.31
CA ASP A 63 -3.49 2.85 1.94
C ASP A 63 -4.46 3.26 3.06
N ASN A 64 -5.39 2.39 3.47
CA ASN A 64 -6.37 2.69 4.51
C ASN A 64 -5.74 3.11 5.85
N GLY A 65 -4.52 2.70 6.12
CA GLY A 65 -3.75 3.08 7.30
C GLY A 65 -3.39 4.56 7.34
N LYS A 66 -3.31 5.23 6.18
CA LYS A 66 -3.11 6.70 6.11
C LYS A 66 -4.23 7.49 6.81
N ALA A 67 -5.42 6.91 6.98
CA ALA A 67 -6.51 7.53 7.72
C ALA A 67 -6.29 7.58 9.26
N CYS A 68 -5.22 6.99 9.79
CA CYS A 68 -4.97 7.06 11.23
C CYS A 68 -4.58 8.49 11.66
N LYS A 69 -5.00 8.88 12.88
CA LYS A 69 -4.83 10.24 13.42
C LYS A 69 -3.37 10.70 13.35
N LYS A 70 -2.44 9.87 13.82
CA LYS A 70 -1.01 10.21 13.89
C LYS A 70 -0.41 10.47 12.50
N TRP A 71 -0.80 9.68 11.49
CA TRP A 71 -0.36 9.88 10.11
C TRP A 71 -0.94 11.16 9.53
N GLN A 72 -2.24 11.42 9.76
CA GLN A 72 -2.93 12.62 9.27
C GLN A 72 -2.35 13.92 9.87
N GLU A 73 -2.03 13.92 11.16
CA GLU A 73 -1.40 15.07 11.82
C GLU A 73 -0.04 15.39 11.18
N ALA A 74 0.80 14.37 10.93
CA ALA A 74 2.08 14.56 10.28
C ALA A 74 1.93 15.02 8.82
N CYS A 75 1.02 14.41 8.07
CA CYS A 75 0.74 14.76 6.68
C CYS A 75 0.24 16.20 6.53
N ARG A 76 -0.61 16.68 7.43
CA ARG A 76 -1.12 18.07 7.41
C ARG A 76 -0.03 19.09 7.71
N LYS A 77 0.93 18.78 8.59
CA LYS A 77 2.10 19.62 8.81
C LYS A 77 2.96 19.71 7.54
N ASP A 78 3.23 18.57 6.92
CA ASP A 78 3.98 18.53 5.67
C ASP A 78 3.22 19.21 4.52
N PHE A 79 1.88 19.07 4.46
CA PHE A 79 1.03 19.80 3.51
C PHE A 79 1.13 21.32 3.68
N HIS A 80 1.07 21.82 4.92
CA HIS A 80 1.23 23.25 5.19
C HIS A 80 2.61 23.75 4.70
N ASN A 81 3.67 23.03 5.02
CA ASN A 81 5.02 23.36 4.57
C ASN A 81 5.14 23.32 3.03
N TYR A 82 4.48 22.35 2.38
CA TYR A 82 4.42 22.25 0.93
C TYR A 82 3.75 23.47 0.31
N GLN A 83 2.63 23.94 0.87
CA GLN A 83 1.94 25.14 0.37
C GLN A 83 2.80 26.41 0.52
N LEU A 84 3.44 26.60 1.68
CA LEU A 84 4.35 27.72 1.90
C LEU A 84 5.54 27.71 0.92
N TRP A 85 6.09 26.54 0.65
CA TRP A 85 7.18 26.39 -0.30
C TRP A 85 6.73 26.70 -1.73
N LYS A 86 5.58 26.19 -2.15
CA LYS A 86 5.00 26.46 -3.47
C LYS A 86 4.77 27.95 -3.70
N GLN A 87 4.32 28.70 -2.68
CA GLN A 87 4.15 30.13 -2.75
C GLN A 87 5.49 30.90 -2.95
N LYS A 88 6.56 30.42 -2.32
CA LYS A 88 7.90 31.06 -2.40
C LYS A 88 8.64 30.72 -3.71
N HIS A 89 8.32 29.59 -4.34
CA HIS A 89 9.03 29.07 -5.51
C HIS A 89 8.07 28.62 -6.62
N PRO A 90 7.29 29.56 -7.21
CA PRO A 90 6.23 29.20 -8.16
C PRO A 90 6.77 28.54 -9.44
N ASP A 91 7.93 28.99 -9.93
CA ASP A 91 8.47 28.57 -11.23
C ASP A 91 9.40 27.34 -11.15
N ASN A 92 10.00 27.07 -9.98
CA ASN A 92 11.00 26.01 -9.79
C ASN A 92 10.58 24.97 -8.75
N PHE A 93 9.32 24.93 -8.40
CA PHE A 93 8.79 24.16 -7.30
C PHE A 93 9.24 22.68 -7.25
N PHE A 94 9.11 21.96 -8.36
CA PHE A 94 9.43 20.51 -8.36
C PHE A 94 10.92 20.21 -8.23
N LYS A 95 11.77 21.02 -8.83
CA LYS A 95 13.22 20.80 -8.83
C LYS A 95 13.84 21.07 -7.46
N GLU A 96 13.41 22.15 -6.82
CA GLU A 96 13.96 22.57 -5.52
C GLU A 96 13.32 21.84 -4.34
N TYR A 97 12.01 21.55 -4.38
CA TYR A 97 11.34 20.81 -3.32
C TYR A 97 11.89 19.39 -3.14
N SER A 98 12.28 18.72 -4.21
CA SER A 98 12.78 17.36 -4.14
C SER A 98 14.19 17.25 -3.55
N SER A 99 15.07 18.26 -3.75
CA SER A 99 16.47 18.23 -3.36
C SER A 99 16.75 18.84 -1.96
N GLU A 100 16.17 19.99 -1.64
CA GLU A 100 16.53 20.74 -0.44
C GLU A 100 15.62 20.45 0.76
N LYS A 101 14.32 20.31 0.56
CA LYS A 101 13.39 20.15 1.67
C LYS A 101 13.39 18.80 2.37
N ARG A 102 14.00 17.79 1.83
CA ARG A 102 14.21 16.55 2.59
C ARG A 102 15.08 16.76 3.82
N ASN A 103 15.88 17.83 3.83
CA ASN A 103 16.86 18.12 4.88
C ASN A 103 16.44 19.26 5.82
N GLU A 104 15.75 20.31 5.37
CA GLU A 104 15.55 21.53 6.16
C GLU A 104 14.22 21.62 6.92
N ALA A 105 13.13 21.12 6.39
CA ALA A 105 11.80 21.39 6.94
C ALA A 105 11.22 20.27 7.84
N GLY A 106 12.03 19.30 8.25
CA GLY A 106 11.57 18.17 9.06
C GLY A 106 10.37 17.48 8.39
N CYS A 107 10.60 16.52 7.51
CA CYS A 107 9.54 15.69 6.96
C CYS A 107 8.83 14.97 8.12
N HIS A 108 7.70 15.49 8.58
CA HIS A 108 6.96 14.96 9.71
C HIS A 108 6.50 13.53 9.45
N LEU A 109 6.09 13.22 8.20
CA LEU A 109 5.76 11.86 7.79
C LEU A 109 6.93 10.90 7.91
N ARG A 110 8.14 11.32 7.55
CA ARG A 110 9.34 10.50 7.67
C ARG A 110 9.67 10.18 9.12
N ASN A 111 9.44 11.14 10.01
CA ASN A 111 9.77 11.06 11.43
C ASN A 111 8.65 10.52 12.29
N VAL A 112 7.46 10.28 11.73
CA VAL A 112 6.29 9.82 12.49
C VAL A 112 6.49 8.41 13.08
N GLY A 113 7.44 7.65 12.55
CA GLY A 113 7.75 6.30 13.01
C GLY A 113 6.61 5.31 12.81
N LEU A 114 5.73 5.55 11.82
CA LEU A 114 4.53 4.77 11.56
C LEU A 114 4.58 4.24 10.13
N ARG A 115 4.28 2.96 9.97
CA ARG A 115 4.10 2.32 8.67
C ARG A 115 2.62 2.15 8.41
N HIS A 116 2.06 2.97 7.51
CA HIS A 116 0.62 2.95 7.21
C HIS A 116 0.15 1.62 6.61
N GLU A 117 1.06 0.86 6.00
CA GLU A 117 0.78 -0.48 5.46
C GLU A 117 0.26 -1.42 6.55
N PHE A 118 0.82 -1.34 7.76
CA PHE A 118 0.39 -2.19 8.87
C PHE A 118 -0.92 -1.72 9.49
N TYR A 119 -1.18 -0.42 9.51
CA TYR A 119 -2.50 0.10 9.90
C TYR A 119 -3.57 -0.22 8.85
N SER A 120 -3.20 -0.34 7.58
CA SER A 120 -4.08 -0.87 6.53
C SER A 120 -4.40 -2.33 6.78
N LEU A 121 -3.39 -3.12 7.16
CA LEU A 121 -3.52 -4.53 7.52
C LEU A 121 -4.45 -4.73 8.72
N ASP A 122 -4.31 -3.92 9.79
CA ASP A 122 -5.18 -3.99 10.98
C ASP A 122 -6.67 -3.96 10.63
N LYS A 123 -7.03 -3.10 9.69
CA LYS A 123 -8.41 -2.99 9.21
C LYS A 123 -8.79 -4.12 8.26
N ALA A 124 -7.87 -4.54 7.39
CA ALA A 124 -8.11 -5.56 6.39
C ALA A 124 -8.28 -6.96 7.00
N VAL A 125 -7.56 -7.28 8.07
CA VAL A 125 -7.63 -8.59 8.77
C VAL A 125 -9.05 -8.87 9.27
N THR A 126 -9.81 -7.85 9.68
CA THR A 126 -11.18 -8.00 10.16
C THR A 126 -12.19 -8.38 9.07
N THR A 127 -11.80 -8.34 7.81
CA THR A 127 -12.69 -8.55 6.66
C THR A 127 -12.61 -9.94 6.03
N ASN A 128 -11.92 -10.89 6.67
CA ASN A 128 -11.69 -12.25 6.15
C ASN A 128 -11.06 -12.30 4.74
N MET A 129 -10.23 -11.30 4.41
CA MET A 129 -9.51 -11.31 3.14
C MET A 129 -8.52 -12.47 3.04
N PRO A 130 -8.33 -13.03 1.84
CA PRO A 130 -7.32 -14.04 1.61
C PRO A 130 -5.90 -13.57 2.00
N ILE A 131 -5.10 -14.46 2.60
CA ILE A 131 -3.73 -14.17 3.06
C ILE A 131 -2.85 -13.51 1.98
N PRO A 132 -2.84 -13.94 0.69
CA PRO A 132 -2.04 -13.28 -0.34
C PRO A 132 -2.39 -11.80 -0.56
N ILE A 133 -3.67 -11.43 -0.40
CA ILE A 133 -4.11 -10.02 -0.47
C ILE A 133 -3.60 -9.24 0.75
N LEU A 134 -3.76 -9.80 1.96
CA LEU A 134 -3.26 -9.19 3.19
C LEU A 134 -1.75 -8.98 3.14
N ALA A 135 -1.01 -9.98 2.64
CA ALA A 135 0.43 -9.91 2.46
C ALA A 135 0.83 -8.81 1.45
N ALA A 136 0.12 -8.72 0.33
CA ALA A 136 0.36 -7.69 -0.68
C ALA A 136 0.12 -6.27 -0.11
N ILE A 137 -0.95 -6.07 0.67
CA ILE A 137 -1.23 -4.80 1.37
C ILE A 137 -0.10 -4.47 2.34
N ALA A 138 0.38 -5.44 3.14
CA ALA A 138 1.46 -5.21 4.11
C ALA A 138 2.82 -4.91 3.43
N ALA A 139 3.04 -5.39 2.21
CA ALA A 139 4.33 -5.34 1.51
C ALA A 139 4.38 -4.39 0.31
N HIS A 140 3.32 -3.59 0.04
CA HIS A 140 3.28 -2.80 -1.19
C HIS A 140 4.39 -1.73 -1.30
N HIS A 141 4.94 -1.26 -0.17
CA HIS A 141 6.11 -0.36 -0.14
C HIS A 141 7.39 -1.02 0.35
N GLY A 142 7.38 -2.29 0.70
CA GLY A 142 8.53 -2.92 1.33
C GLY A 142 8.65 -4.40 1.07
N LYS A 143 9.82 -4.94 1.39
CA LYS A 143 10.05 -6.38 1.39
C LYS A 143 9.54 -6.96 2.72
N LEU A 144 8.72 -8.00 2.67
CA LEU A 144 8.53 -8.89 3.81
C LEU A 144 9.79 -9.76 3.87
N GLY A 145 10.73 -9.42 4.75
CA GLY A 145 12.01 -10.13 4.86
C GLY A 145 12.45 -10.29 6.30
N LEU A 146 13.31 -11.31 6.54
CA LEU A 146 13.88 -11.72 7.82
C LEU A 146 14.60 -10.52 8.41
N GLY A 147 14.77 -9.53 8.52
CA GLY A 147 15.47 -8.42 9.16
C GLY A 147 14.56 -7.28 9.60
N PHE A 148 13.26 -7.37 9.24
CA PHE A 148 12.29 -6.33 9.60
C PHE A 148 11.31 -6.77 10.68
N GLU A 149 11.36 -8.04 11.08
CA GLU A 149 10.39 -8.69 11.99
C GLU A 149 10.34 -8.00 13.35
N ASP A 150 11.48 -7.78 13.98
CA ASP A 150 11.55 -7.27 15.36
C ASP A 150 10.93 -5.90 15.50
N LYS A 151 11.08 -5.06 14.48
CA LYS A 151 10.55 -3.70 14.48
C LYS A 151 9.03 -3.64 14.42
N TRP A 152 8.38 -4.65 13.82
CA TRP A 152 6.94 -4.66 13.55
C TRP A 152 6.16 -5.63 14.42
N MET A 153 6.86 -6.53 15.11
CA MET A 153 6.25 -7.51 16.03
C MET A 153 5.58 -6.86 17.24
N SER A 154 5.82 -5.59 17.50
CA SER A 154 5.06 -4.81 18.50
C SER A 154 3.62 -4.49 18.07
N ASN A 155 3.30 -4.58 16.77
CA ASN A 155 1.93 -4.43 16.29
C ASN A 155 1.19 -5.78 16.35
N PRO A 156 0.09 -5.92 17.15
CA PRO A 156 -0.60 -7.19 17.38
C PRO A 156 -1.16 -7.82 16.09
N SER A 157 -1.72 -7.01 15.19
CA SER A 157 -2.31 -7.52 13.94
C SER A 157 -1.24 -7.95 12.95
N PHE A 158 -0.11 -7.24 12.90
CA PHE A 158 1.04 -7.69 12.12
C PHE A 158 1.60 -9.00 12.67
N LYS A 159 1.74 -9.12 14.00
CA LYS A 159 2.19 -10.36 14.66
C LYS A 159 1.27 -11.53 14.33
N GLN A 160 -0.04 -11.35 14.42
CA GLN A 160 -1.02 -12.37 14.08
C GLN A 160 -0.90 -12.78 12.60
N PHE A 161 -0.90 -11.80 11.68
CA PHE A 161 -0.71 -12.02 10.25
C PHE A 161 0.62 -12.73 9.97
N TRP A 162 1.72 -12.27 10.54
CA TRP A 162 3.06 -12.83 10.34
C TRP A 162 3.16 -14.27 10.80
N ASN A 163 2.57 -14.59 11.94
CA ASN A 163 2.51 -15.98 12.44
C ASN A 163 1.75 -16.89 11.47
N VAL A 164 0.63 -16.43 10.91
CA VAL A 164 -0.12 -17.20 9.90
C VAL A 164 0.68 -17.33 8.61
N PHE A 165 1.31 -16.25 8.16
CA PHE A 165 2.14 -16.22 6.95
C PHE A 165 3.36 -17.14 7.09
N ARG A 166 4.09 -17.07 8.22
CA ARG A 166 5.24 -17.96 8.50
C ARG A 166 4.82 -19.42 8.64
N LYS A 167 3.74 -19.70 9.35
CA LYS A 167 3.23 -21.05 9.46
C LYS A 167 2.93 -21.63 8.08
N THR A 168 2.28 -20.85 7.22
CA THR A 168 2.03 -21.24 5.83
C THR A 168 3.32 -21.44 5.02
N SER A 169 4.39 -20.67 5.32
CA SER A 169 5.68 -20.76 4.64
C SER A 169 6.56 -21.89 5.19
N ASN A 170 6.45 -22.20 6.49
CA ASN A 170 7.21 -23.28 7.14
C ASN A 170 6.62 -24.66 6.86
N ASP A 171 5.31 -24.76 6.59
CA ASP A 171 4.66 -25.99 6.11
C ASP A 171 5.20 -26.45 4.73
N ILE A 172 6.09 -25.66 4.10
CA ILE A 172 6.86 -26.04 2.91
C ILE A 172 7.83 -27.21 3.18
N SER A 173 8.25 -27.40 4.42
CA SER A 173 9.19 -28.48 4.78
C SER A 173 8.57 -29.87 4.72
N GLU A 174 7.26 -29.98 4.69
CA GLU A 174 6.53 -31.25 4.53
C GLU A 174 6.14 -31.40 3.05
N LYS A 175 6.74 -32.37 2.37
CA LYS A 175 6.67 -32.62 0.91
C LYS A 175 5.26 -32.65 0.29
N GLU A 176 4.21 -32.77 1.08
CA GLU A 176 2.82 -32.88 0.60
C GLU A 176 2.13 -31.54 0.27
N ASN A 177 2.67 -30.41 0.73
CA ASN A 177 2.04 -29.08 0.59
C ASN A 177 2.78 -28.11 -0.34
N LEU A 178 3.81 -28.55 -1.08
CA LEU A 178 4.63 -27.67 -1.92
C LEU A 178 3.80 -26.90 -2.95
N THR A 179 2.85 -27.56 -3.58
CA THR A 179 1.97 -26.95 -4.60
C THR A 179 1.12 -25.83 -4.00
N LEU A 180 0.49 -26.07 -2.84
CA LEU A 180 -0.37 -25.08 -2.19
C LEU A 180 0.42 -23.83 -1.74
N VAL A 181 1.66 -24.01 -1.34
CA VAL A 181 2.53 -22.91 -0.94
C VAL A 181 3.04 -22.15 -2.15
N CYS A 182 3.44 -22.84 -3.22
CA CYS A 182 3.82 -22.21 -4.48
C CYS A 182 2.67 -21.37 -5.05
N ASP A 183 1.45 -21.84 -4.98
CA ASP A 183 0.26 -21.12 -5.42
C ASP A 183 0.05 -19.83 -4.60
N LYS A 184 0.17 -19.90 -3.28
CA LYS A 184 0.03 -18.71 -2.41
C LYS A 184 1.15 -17.70 -2.60
N LEU A 185 2.39 -18.14 -2.82
CA LEU A 185 3.51 -17.27 -3.14
C LEU A 185 3.33 -16.63 -4.51
N LEU A 186 2.92 -17.39 -5.52
CA LEU A 186 2.61 -16.87 -6.84
C LEU A 186 1.51 -15.82 -6.78
N GLU A 187 0.43 -16.09 -6.05
CA GLU A 187 -0.63 -15.11 -5.82
C GLU A 187 -0.11 -13.84 -5.16
N PHE A 188 0.64 -13.98 -4.07
CA PHE A 188 1.20 -12.86 -3.32
C PHE A 188 2.10 -11.99 -4.20
N ASP A 189 3.10 -12.59 -4.87
CA ASP A 189 4.06 -11.84 -5.68
C ASP A 189 3.40 -11.16 -6.88
N THR A 190 2.43 -11.84 -7.52
CA THR A 190 1.67 -11.25 -8.62
C THR A 190 0.84 -10.06 -8.16
N ILE A 191 0.07 -10.21 -7.08
CA ILE A 191 -0.78 -9.13 -6.55
C ILE A 191 0.10 -7.98 -6.06
N ARG A 192 1.17 -8.24 -5.29
CA ARG A 192 2.08 -7.22 -4.78
C ARG A 192 2.74 -6.43 -5.90
N GLY A 193 3.31 -7.12 -6.89
CA GLY A 193 4.03 -6.48 -7.98
C GLY A 193 3.13 -5.57 -8.82
N LEU A 194 1.95 -6.05 -9.19
CA LEU A 194 0.99 -5.26 -9.97
C LEU A 194 0.32 -4.14 -9.16
N LEU A 195 0.05 -4.35 -7.87
CA LEU A 195 -0.43 -3.32 -6.96
C LEU A 195 0.60 -2.19 -6.83
N GLN A 196 1.87 -2.52 -6.58
CA GLN A 196 2.95 -1.54 -6.50
C GLN A 196 3.11 -0.77 -7.81
N PHE A 197 3.00 -1.44 -8.95
CA PHE A 197 3.07 -0.79 -10.25
C PHE A 197 1.88 0.18 -10.46
N ALA A 198 0.66 -0.23 -10.09
CA ALA A 198 -0.52 0.64 -10.17
C ALA A 198 -0.39 1.87 -9.26
N ASP A 199 0.07 1.70 -8.02
CA ASP A 199 0.30 2.79 -7.07
C ASP A 199 1.35 3.79 -7.58
N HIS A 200 2.47 3.29 -8.14
CA HIS A 200 3.49 4.15 -8.73
C HIS A 200 2.97 4.93 -9.94
N ARG A 201 2.17 4.30 -10.82
CA ARG A 201 1.58 4.97 -11.99
C ARG A 201 0.57 6.04 -11.58
N ALA A 202 -0.31 5.73 -10.63
CA ALA A 202 -1.24 6.71 -10.07
C ALA A 202 -0.47 7.88 -9.45
N SER A 203 0.53 7.58 -8.63
CA SER A 203 1.38 8.58 -7.96
C SER A 203 2.16 9.48 -8.92
N ALA A 204 2.50 9.00 -10.11
CA ALA A 204 3.19 9.78 -11.13
C ALA A 204 2.26 10.77 -11.88
N LYS A 205 0.94 10.56 -11.83
CA LYS A 205 -0.08 11.43 -12.43
C LYS A 205 -0.57 12.52 -11.46
N GLU A 206 -0.36 12.35 -10.16
CA GLU A 206 -0.76 13.25 -9.07
C GLU A 206 0.31 14.31 -8.76
#